data_bce8e5ba6dcc668e4c16cf8ea5619acc
#
_entry.id   bce8e5ba6dcc668e4c16cf8ea5619acc
#
_cell.length_a   1.000
_cell.length_b   1.000
_cell.length_c   1.000
_cell.angle_alpha   90.00
_cell.angle_beta   90.00
_cell.angle_gamma   90.00
#
_symmetry.space_group_name_H-M   'P 1'
#
loop_
_entity.id
_entity.type
_entity.pdbx_description
1 polymer ?
#
loop_
_entity_poly.entity_id
_entity_poly.type
_entity_poly.pdbx_seq_one_letter_code
_entity_poly.pdbx_strand_id
1 'polypeptide(L)'
;MEYAEYKIMFEAEDTHWWYRGLRGVMSTLLNLDRAVHKQPRLLDAGCGTGASLAALEQRGFRNGEGFDLSSIALEFCRQRGLTRVCQGSITDIPFADNSFDIVISCDVVTDAGTENEMTAFGELYRVLKPGGRLFLSLPAHEFLRSEHDRAVAVARRVTRREVVRKLSSVGYRVRRATYWNAILFPVVVAVRLLRRENEKDLQSAARSDIVVPPGPVNALLSGLMHLEQFLLRYVNLPFGSSVAVVALKPRTDESVRPGSGRRQLA
;
A
#
# COMPACT_ATOMS: atom_id res chain seq x y z
N MET A 1 -5.31 -9.33 13.01
CA MET A 1 -4.94 -8.32 14.05
C MET A 1 -5.98 -8.33 15.16
N GLU A 2 -5.56 -8.05 16.40
CA GLU A 2 -6.46 -7.92 17.55
C GLU A 2 -7.04 -6.51 17.69
N TYR A 3 -8.12 -6.35 18.48
CA TYR A 3 -8.79 -5.04 18.70
C TYR A 3 -7.82 -3.95 19.19
N ALA A 4 -6.91 -4.30 20.10
CA ALA A 4 -5.93 -3.34 20.64
C ALA A 4 -5.02 -2.75 19.56
N GLU A 5 -4.59 -3.56 18.59
CA GLU A 5 -3.74 -3.11 17.48
C GLU A 5 -4.51 -2.21 16.51
N TYR A 6 -5.77 -2.53 16.21
CA TYR A 6 -6.64 -1.64 15.41
C TYR A 6 -6.87 -0.30 16.09
N LYS A 7 -7.03 -0.29 17.41
CA LYS A 7 -7.19 0.95 18.18
C LYS A 7 -5.93 1.82 18.11
N ILE A 8 -4.75 1.23 18.33
CA ILE A 8 -3.46 1.93 18.22
C ILE A 8 -3.29 2.50 16.81
N MET A 9 -3.60 1.72 15.78
CA MET A 9 -3.55 2.14 14.39
C MET A 9 -4.50 3.32 14.14
N PHE A 10 -5.76 3.22 14.56
CA PHE A 10 -6.78 4.26 14.40
C PHE A 10 -6.36 5.59 15.03
N GLU A 11 -5.78 5.56 16.25
CA GLU A 11 -5.31 6.75 16.95
C GLU A 11 -4.06 7.38 16.29
N ALA A 12 -3.22 6.56 15.65
CA ALA A 12 -1.96 7.00 15.08
C ALA A 12 -2.07 7.47 13.61
N GLU A 13 -2.94 6.87 12.81
CA GLU A 13 -2.95 7.01 11.34
C GLU A 13 -3.04 8.46 10.85
N ASP A 14 -3.76 9.33 11.56
CA ASP A 14 -3.96 10.70 11.11
C ASP A 14 -2.73 11.59 11.33
N THR A 15 -1.91 11.27 12.32
CA THR A 15 -0.80 12.12 12.78
C THR A 15 0.58 11.52 12.55
N HIS A 16 0.71 10.20 12.59
CA HIS A 16 2.00 9.52 12.51
C HIS A 16 2.65 9.74 11.13
N TRP A 17 3.92 10.09 11.13
CA TRP A 17 4.72 10.44 9.94
C TRP A 17 4.68 9.38 8.84
N TRP A 18 4.68 8.08 9.20
CA TRP A 18 4.71 6.98 8.24
C TRP A 18 3.39 6.86 7.46
N TYR A 19 2.23 6.89 8.15
CA TYR A 19 0.91 6.83 7.49
C TYR A 19 0.67 8.05 6.60
N ARG A 20 1.06 9.25 7.08
CA ARG A 20 1.03 10.47 6.26
C ARG A 20 1.95 10.36 5.05
N GLY A 21 3.14 9.76 5.25
CA GLY A 21 4.10 9.46 4.20
C GLY A 21 3.52 8.52 3.14
N LEU A 22 2.91 7.40 3.54
CA LEU A 22 2.26 6.44 2.65
C LEU A 22 1.18 7.11 1.79
N ARG A 23 0.27 7.88 2.40
CA ARG A 23 -0.77 8.61 1.66
C ARG A 23 -0.18 9.65 0.69
N GLY A 24 0.90 10.29 1.06
CA GLY A 24 1.62 11.22 0.19
C GLY A 24 2.29 10.53 -1.01
N VAL A 25 2.95 9.38 -0.79
CA VAL A 25 3.53 8.55 -1.86
C VAL A 25 2.44 8.06 -2.82
N MET A 26 1.35 7.53 -2.29
CA MET A 26 0.18 7.11 -3.06
C MET A 26 -0.36 8.26 -3.93
N SER A 27 -0.59 9.43 -3.33
CA SER A 27 -1.06 10.62 -4.03
C SER A 27 -0.12 11.05 -5.16
N THR A 28 1.17 11.06 -4.88
CA THR A 28 2.22 11.46 -5.84
C THR A 28 2.27 10.48 -7.03
N LEU A 29 2.32 9.19 -6.76
CA LEU A 29 2.49 8.17 -7.80
C LEU A 29 1.23 7.98 -8.65
N LEU A 30 0.04 8.09 -8.06
CA LEU A 30 -1.24 8.06 -8.78
C LEU A 30 -1.61 9.41 -9.42
N ASN A 31 -0.90 10.49 -9.09
CA ASN A 31 -1.24 11.85 -9.53
C ASN A 31 -2.69 12.23 -9.17
N LEU A 32 -3.04 12.03 -7.88
CA LEU A 32 -4.42 12.14 -7.40
C LEU A 32 -4.96 13.57 -7.51
N ASP A 33 -4.13 14.60 -7.40
CA ASP A 33 -4.56 15.99 -7.55
C ASP A 33 -5.18 16.30 -8.92
N ARG A 34 -4.73 15.58 -9.96
CA ARG A 34 -5.34 15.65 -11.30
C ARG A 34 -6.51 14.68 -11.45
N ALA A 35 -6.49 13.55 -10.75
CA ALA A 35 -7.52 12.53 -10.86
C ALA A 35 -8.84 12.96 -10.20
N VAL A 36 -8.80 13.74 -9.11
CA VAL A 36 -9.98 14.16 -8.35
C VAL A 36 -11.02 14.87 -9.20
N HIS A 37 -10.60 15.68 -10.17
CA HIS A 37 -11.51 16.40 -11.06
C HIS A 37 -12.39 15.49 -11.94
N LYS A 38 -11.99 14.24 -12.13
CA LYS A 38 -12.74 13.23 -12.90
C LYS A 38 -13.68 12.41 -12.04
N GLN A 39 -13.68 12.60 -10.72
CA GLN A 39 -14.45 11.84 -9.75
C GLN A 39 -14.39 10.31 -9.99
N PRO A 40 -13.19 9.71 -10.07
CA PRO A 40 -13.06 8.30 -10.37
C PRO A 40 -13.69 7.46 -9.27
N ARG A 41 -14.27 6.31 -9.63
CA ARG A 41 -14.67 5.30 -8.65
C ARG A 41 -13.42 4.61 -8.11
N LEU A 42 -13.19 4.71 -6.81
CA LEU A 42 -11.98 4.27 -6.13
C LEU A 42 -12.31 3.17 -5.12
N LEU A 43 -11.50 2.12 -5.09
CA LEU A 43 -11.55 1.06 -4.10
C LEU A 43 -10.29 1.08 -3.23
N ASP A 44 -10.47 1.02 -1.91
CA ASP A 44 -9.43 0.70 -0.94
C ASP A 44 -9.58 -0.77 -0.52
N ALA A 45 -8.71 -1.62 -1.04
CA ALA A 45 -8.77 -3.07 -0.85
C ALA A 45 -7.93 -3.48 0.37
N GLY A 46 -8.61 -3.80 1.46
CA GLY A 46 -8.05 -3.94 2.80
C GLY A 46 -7.89 -2.56 3.45
N CYS A 47 -9.00 -1.86 3.64
CA CYS A 47 -9.01 -0.45 4.04
C CYS A 47 -8.63 -0.21 5.53
N GLY A 48 -8.48 -1.28 6.32
CA GLY A 48 -8.17 -1.16 7.74
C GLY A 48 -9.16 -0.27 8.48
N THR A 49 -8.67 0.69 9.25
CA THR A 49 -9.51 1.64 10.00
C THR A 49 -9.99 2.83 9.15
N GLY A 50 -9.73 2.84 7.83
CA GLY A 50 -10.31 3.76 6.87
C GLY A 50 -9.60 5.10 6.71
N ALA A 51 -8.41 5.31 7.28
CA ALA A 51 -7.73 6.60 7.23
C ALA A 51 -7.39 7.07 5.81
N SER A 52 -7.05 6.14 4.90
CA SER A 52 -6.79 6.49 3.50
C SER A 52 -8.05 6.95 2.78
N LEU A 53 -9.18 6.28 3.00
CA LEU A 53 -10.48 6.69 2.44
C LEU A 53 -10.91 8.05 2.98
N ALA A 54 -10.85 8.26 4.30
CA ALA A 54 -11.21 9.54 4.92
C ALA A 54 -10.34 10.69 4.37
N ALA A 55 -9.02 10.47 4.22
CA ALA A 55 -8.12 11.46 3.64
C ALA A 55 -8.43 11.74 2.16
N LEU A 56 -8.89 10.76 1.40
CA LEU A 56 -9.33 10.92 0.01
C LEU A 56 -10.63 11.71 -0.08
N GLU A 57 -11.61 11.43 0.80
CA GLU A 57 -12.87 12.20 0.88
C GLU A 57 -12.61 13.67 1.20
N GLN A 58 -11.73 13.97 2.15
CA GLN A 58 -11.30 15.35 2.49
C GLN A 58 -10.64 16.06 1.29
N ARG A 59 -10.02 15.32 0.37
CA ARG A 59 -9.46 15.86 -0.88
C ARG A 59 -10.48 15.96 -2.02
N GLY A 60 -11.74 15.64 -1.75
CA GLY A 60 -12.84 15.77 -2.71
C GLY A 60 -13.14 14.52 -3.54
N PHE A 61 -12.57 13.36 -3.24
CA PHE A 61 -12.99 12.08 -3.85
C PHE A 61 -14.31 11.62 -3.23
N ARG A 62 -15.40 11.68 -3.99
CA ARG A 62 -16.74 11.36 -3.48
C ARG A 62 -17.16 9.91 -3.71
N ASN A 63 -16.44 9.16 -4.55
CA ASN A 63 -16.78 7.81 -4.98
C ASN A 63 -15.75 6.78 -4.46
N GLY A 64 -15.30 6.96 -3.21
CA GLY A 64 -14.44 6.02 -2.53
C GLY A 64 -15.27 4.92 -1.86
N GLU A 65 -14.86 3.67 -2.05
CA GLU A 65 -15.41 2.48 -1.41
C GLU A 65 -14.27 1.68 -0.79
N GLY A 66 -14.55 0.88 0.23
CA GLY A 66 -13.54 0.03 0.85
C GLY A 66 -14.08 -1.31 1.31
N PHE A 67 -13.19 -2.25 1.50
CA PHE A 67 -13.51 -3.47 2.23
C PHE A 67 -12.33 -3.88 3.11
N ASP A 68 -12.64 -4.60 4.16
CA ASP A 68 -11.65 -5.25 5.01
C ASP A 68 -12.18 -6.62 5.46
N LEU A 69 -11.27 -7.54 5.75
CA LEU A 69 -11.63 -8.86 6.27
C LEU A 69 -12.17 -8.77 7.69
N SER A 70 -11.68 -7.80 8.46
CA SER A 70 -11.97 -7.62 9.89
C SER A 70 -13.20 -6.75 10.12
N SER A 71 -14.22 -7.30 10.79
CA SER A 71 -15.35 -6.51 11.26
C SER A 71 -14.95 -5.42 12.25
N ILE A 72 -13.88 -5.64 13.04
CA ILE A 72 -13.32 -4.65 13.97
C ILE A 72 -12.80 -3.42 13.20
N ALA A 73 -12.05 -3.64 12.11
CA ALA A 73 -11.56 -2.56 11.26
C ALA A 73 -12.74 -1.71 10.72
N LEU A 74 -13.81 -2.37 10.28
CA LEU A 74 -15.01 -1.70 9.76
C LEU A 74 -15.77 -0.90 10.82
N GLU A 75 -15.71 -1.28 12.09
CA GLU A 75 -16.25 -0.47 13.19
C GLU A 75 -15.50 0.86 13.31
N PHE A 76 -14.18 0.85 13.21
CA PHE A 76 -13.38 2.08 13.18
C PHE A 76 -13.65 2.92 11.92
N CYS A 77 -13.87 2.30 10.76
CA CYS A 77 -14.33 3.02 9.57
C CYS A 77 -15.64 3.77 9.83
N ARG A 78 -16.61 3.12 10.48
CA ARG A 78 -17.89 3.77 10.84
C ARG A 78 -17.70 4.92 11.83
N GLN A 79 -16.78 4.79 12.79
CA GLN A 79 -16.43 5.89 13.72
C GLN A 79 -15.82 7.10 12.97
N ARG A 80 -15.13 6.87 11.82
CA ARG A 80 -14.69 7.95 10.92
C ARG A 80 -15.81 8.53 10.04
N GLY A 81 -17.03 8.01 10.13
CA GLY A 81 -18.16 8.43 9.29
C GLY A 81 -18.19 7.77 7.90
N LEU A 82 -17.33 6.78 7.64
CA LEU A 82 -17.31 6.09 6.36
C LEU A 82 -18.47 5.09 6.28
N THR A 83 -19.37 5.28 5.31
CA THR A 83 -20.56 4.44 5.12
C THR A 83 -20.44 3.47 3.94
N ARG A 84 -19.45 3.67 3.05
CA ARG A 84 -19.23 2.85 1.86
C ARG A 84 -18.14 1.82 2.09
N VAL A 85 -18.28 1.05 3.15
CA VAL A 85 -17.36 -0.02 3.52
C VAL A 85 -18.10 -1.30 3.79
N CYS A 86 -17.56 -2.44 3.36
CA CYS A 86 -18.14 -3.76 3.57
C CYS A 86 -17.08 -4.78 4.01
N GLN A 87 -17.53 -5.91 4.55
CA GLN A 87 -16.63 -7.01 4.87
C GLN A 87 -16.34 -7.83 3.60
N GLY A 88 -15.07 -8.22 3.41
CA GLY A 88 -14.65 -9.01 2.26
C GLY A 88 -13.21 -9.46 2.37
N SER A 89 -12.82 -10.43 1.52
CA SER A 89 -11.46 -10.93 1.40
C SER A 89 -10.77 -10.36 0.17
N ILE A 90 -9.46 -10.13 0.26
CA ILE A 90 -8.62 -9.75 -0.89
C ILE A 90 -8.55 -10.85 -1.95
N THR A 91 -8.86 -12.10 -1.58
CA THR A 91 -8.89 -13.27 -2.46
C THR A 91 -10.29 -13.58 -3.01
N ASP A 92 -11.30 -12.82 -2.58
CA ASP A 92 -12.69 -12.89 -3.06
C ASP A 92 -13.33 -11.52 -2.85
N ILE A 93 -13.00 -10.58 -3.73
CA ILE A 93 -13.38 -9.17 -3.59
C ILE A 93 -14.89 -8.99 -3.86
N PRO A 94 -15.70 -8.44 -2.90
CA PRO A 94 -17.15 -8.40 -2.98
C PRO A 94 -17.68 -7.32 -3.94
N PHE A 95 -17.04 -7.14 -5.07
CA PHE A 95 -17.43 -6.19 -6.11
C PHE A 95 -17.39 -6.83 -7.50
N ALA A 96 -18.23 -6.32 -8.39
CA ALA A 96 -18.32 -6.82 -9.77
C ALA A 96 -17.05 -6.49 -10.59
N ASP A 97 -16.85 -7.24 -11.67
CA ASP A 97 -15.79 -7.01 -12.63
C ASP A 97 -15.82 -5.59 -13.20
N ASN A 98 -14.65 -5.04 -13.48
CA ASN A 98 -14.51 -3.76 -14.17
C ASN A 98 -15.29 -2.61 -13.50
N SER A 99 -15.31 -2.57 -12.18
CA SER A 99 -16.09 -1.60 -11.40
C SER A 99 -15.34 -0.32 -11.08
N PHE A 100 -14.01 -0.38 -10.92
CA PHE A 100 -13.22 0.70 -10.37
C PHE A 100 -12.22 1.29 -11.37
N ASP A 101 -12.07 2.62 -11.32
CA ASP A 101 -11.07 3.36 -12.10
C ASP A 101 -9.70 3.34 -11.41
N ILE A 102 -9.70 3.30 -10.08
CA ILE A 102 -8.52 3.23 -9.23
C ILE A 102 -8.77 2.19 -8.14
N VAL A 103 -7.80 1.30 -7.93
CA VAL A 103 -7.74 0.38 -6.80
C VAL A 103 -6.45 0.65 -6.04
N ILE A 104 -6.53 0.80 -4.73
CA ILE A 104 -5.40 0.89 -3.82
C ILE A 104 -5.41 -0.31 -2.89
N SER A 105 -4.22 -0.84 -2.55
CA SER A 105 -4.05 -1.87 -1.53
C SER A 105 -2.70 -1.68 -0.86
N CYS A 106 -2.71 -1.49 0.45
CA CYS A 106 -1.53 -1.17 1.23
C CYS A 106 -1.32 -2.22 2.31
N ASP A 107 -0.21 -2.96 2.21
CA ASP A 107 0.27 -3.95 3.18
C ASP A 107 -0.72 -5.11 3.46
N VAL A 108 -1.59 -5.46 2.48
CA VAL A 108 -2.64 -6.50 2.61
C VAL A 108 -2.27 -7.79 1.89
N VAL A 109 -1.78 -7.71 0.65
CA VAL A 109 -1.53 -8.90 -0.18
C VAL A 109 -0.51 -9.84 0.44
N THR A 110 0.43 -9.33 1.21
CA THR A 110 1.44 -10.12 1.93
C THR A 110 0.89 -10.79 3.18
N ASP A 111 -0.29 -10.40 3.67
CA ASP A 111 -0.97 -11.01 4.82
C ASP A 111 -1.80 -12.22 4.41
N ALA A 112 -2.27 -12.27 3.17
CA ALA A 112 -3.04 -13.40 2.63
C ALA A 112 -2.22 -14.71 2.50
N GLY A 113 -0.93 -14.66 2.83
CA GLY A 113 0.01 -15.77 2.66
C GLY A 113 0.47 -15.94 1.22
N THR A 114 1.57 -16.69 1.06
CA THR A 114 2.21 -16.85 -0.26
C THR A 114 1.33 -17.60 -1.26
N GLU A 115 0.50 -18.53 -0.78
CA GLU A 115 -0.37 -19.34 -1.63
C GLU A 115 -1.52 -18.54 -2.26
N ASN A 116 -1.97 -17.49 -1.58
CA ASN A 116 -3.13 -16.69 -1.99
C ASN A 116 -2.76 -15.40 -2.73
N GLU A 117 -1.49 -15.02 -2.82
CA GLU A 117 -1.07 -13.74 -3.44
C GLU A 117 -1.49 -13.64 -4.93
N MET A 118 -1.36 -14.72 -5.70
CA MET A 118 -1.73 -14.69 -7.13
C MET A 118 -3.24 -14.55 -7.30
N THR A 119 -4.03 -15.15 -6.43
CA THR A 119 -5.48 -14.97 -6.37
C THR A 119 -5.83 -13.53 -6.04
N ALA A 120 -5.18 -12.94 -5.02
CA ALA A 120 -5.38 -11.55 -4.65
C ALA A 120 -5.04 -10.58 -5.80
N PHE A 121 -3.92 -10.79 -6.50
CA PHE A 121 -3.57 -9.98 -7.67
C PHE A 121 -4.58 -10.15 -8.82
N GLY A 122 -5.12 -11.38 -9.00
CA GLY A 122 -6.17 -11.66 -9.97
C GLY A 122 -7.47 -10.93 -9.65
N GLU A 123 -7.91 -10.94 -8.39
CA GLU A 123 -9.10 -10.25 -7.93
C GLU A 123 -8.99 -8.72 -8.05
N LEU A 124 -7.83 -8.15 -7.64
CA LEU A 124 -7.56 -6.73 -7.86
C LEU A 124 -7.59 -6.36 -9.35
N TYR A 125 -7.13 -7.27 -10.23
CA TYR A 125 -7.21 -7.08 -11.68
C TYR A 125 -8.65 -7.20 -12.19
N ARG A 126 -9.41 -8.16 -11.70
CA ARG A 126 -10.80 -8.41 -12.09
C ARG A 126 -11.67 -7.16 -11.87
N VAL A 127 -11.59 -6.56 -10.66
CA VAL A 127 -12.43 -5.41 -10.30
C VAL A 127 -12.00 -4.09 -10.96
N LEU A 128 -10.77 -3.99 -11.47
CA LEU A 128 -10.32 -2.83 -12.22
C LEU A 128 -10.95 -2.76 -13.61
N LYS A 129 -11.39 -1.57 -14.02
CA LYS A 129 -11.78 -1.29 -15.41
C LYS A 129 -10.58 -1.39 -16.36
N PRO A 130 -10.79 -1.73 -17.64
CA PRO A 130 -9.78 -1.55 -18.68
C PRO A 130 -9.28 -0.09 -18.70
N GLY A 131 -7.97 0.11 -18.59
CA GLY A 131 -7.35 1.43 -18.42
C GLY A 131 -7.31 1.93 -16.97
N GLY A 132 -7.89 1.19 -16.02
CA GLY A 132 -7.84 1.48 -14.59
C GLY A 132 -6.44 1.29 -13.99
N ARG A 133 -6.20 1.89 -12.84
CA ARG A 133 -4.90 1.95 -12.18
C ARG A 133 -4.94 1.26 -10.82
N LEU A 134 -3.97 0.37 -10.60
CA LEU A 134 -3.67 -0.22 -9.31
C LEU A 134 -2.52 0.54 -8.65
N PHE A 135 -2.66 0.87 -7.37
CA PHE A 135 -1.56 1.22 -6.49
C PHE A 135 -1.38 0.13 -5.45
N LEU A 136 -0.15 -0.34 -5.29
CA LEU A 136 0.25 -1.25 -4.23
C LEU A 136 1.35 -0.63 -3.39
N SER A 137 1.26 -0.77 -2.07
CA SER A 137 2.37 -0.64 -1.14
C SER A 137 2.54 -1.95 -0.38
N LEU A 138 3.76 -2.46 -0.33
CA LEU A 138 4.07 -3.74 0.33
C LEU A 138 5.38 -3.61 1.12
N PRO A 139 5.52 -4.29 2.27
CA PRO A 139 6.75 -4.30 3.05
C PRO A 139 7.89 -4.95 2.27
N ALA A 140 9.05 -4.28 2.25
CA ALA A 140 10.21 -4.71 1.46
C ALA A 140 11.27 -5.39 2.32
N HIS A 141 12.02 -6.29 1.65
CA HIS A 141 13.22 -6.94 2.16
C HIS A 141 13.03 -7.82 3.39
N GLU A 142 13.06 -9.13 3.20
CA GLU A 142 12.86 -10.12 4.26
C GLU A 142 13.85 -9.94 5.43
N PHE A 143 15.05 -9.43 5.18
CA PHE A 143 16.03 -9.16 6.24
C PHE A 143 15.59 -8.06 7.22
N LEU A 144 14.57 -7.25 6.90
CA LEU A 144 13.97 -6.25 7.80
C LEU A 144 12.86 -6.81 8.68
N ARG A 145 12.54 -8.10 8.54
CA ARG A 145 11.46 -8.75 9.31
C ARG A 145 11.66 -8.59 10.82
N SER A 146 10.58 -8.36 11.54
CA SER A 146 10.61 -8.05 12.97
C SER A 146 9.34 -8.54 13.70
N GLU A 147 9.31 -8.34 15.00
CA GLU A 147 8.13 -8.58 15.84
C GLU A 147 6.93 -7.73 15.45
N HIS A 148 7.17 -6.49 15.03
CA HIS A 148 6.13 -5.63 14.49
C HIS A 148 5.38 -6.31 13.33
N ASP A 149 6.08 -6.98 12.40
CA ASP A 149 5.44 -7.67 11.27
C ASP A 149 4.49 -8.77 11.77
N ARG A 150 4.85 -9.46 12.86
CA ARG A 150 3.96 -10.45 13.49
C ARG A 150 2.74 -9.82 14.12
N ALA A 151 2.90 -8.68 14.83
CA ALA A 151 1.81 -7.96 15.47
C ALA A 151 0.77 -7.46 14.47
N VAL A 152 1.22 -7.00 13.29
CA VAL A 152 0.34 -6.48 12.22
C VAL A 152 0.01 -7.53 11.15
N ALA A 153 0.28 -8.82 11.41
CA ALA A 153 -0.04 -9.96 10.55
C ALA A 153 0.65 -9.98 9.18
N VAL A 154 1.79 -9.32 9.01
CA VAL A 154 2.61 -9.40 7.80
C VAL A 154 3.28 -10.77 7.71
N ALA A 155 2.84 -11.61 6.78
CA ALA A 155 3.35 -12.97 6.61
C ALA A 155 4.76 -12.99 6.01
N ARG A 156 5.05 -12.07 5.09
CA ARG A 156 6.37 -11.96 4.44
C ARG A 156 6.64 -10.56 3.86
N ARG A 157 7.89 -10.31 3.54
CA ARG A 157 8.36 -9.11 2.85
C ARG A 157 8.78 -9.44 1.42
N VAL A 158 8.67 -8.50 0.50
CA VAL A 158 8.84 -8.72 -0.93
C VAL A 158 9.99 -7.89 -1.51
N THR A 159 10.38 -8.21 -2.74
CA THR A 159 11.26 -7.37 -3.55
C THR A 159 10.49 -6.72 -4.69
N ARG A 160 10.94 -5.55 -5.13
CA ARG A 160 10.36 -4.85 -6.28
C ARG A 160 10.30 -5.73 -7.54
N ARG A 161 11.37 -6.50 -7.82
CA ARG A 161 11.43 -7.40 -8.99
C ARG A 161 10.37 -8.50 -8.93
N GLU A 162 10.17 -9.07 -7.75
CA GLU A 162 9.19 -10.10 -7.52
C GLU A 162 7.76 -9.59 -7.78
N VAL A 163 7.40 -8.45 -7.17
CA VAL A 163 6.06 -7.85 -7.34
C VAL A 163 5.79 -7.51 -8.81
N VAL A 164 6.77 -6.90 -9.50
CA VAL A 164 6.64 -6.59 -10.93
C VAL A 164 6.40 -7.85 -11.76
N ARG A 165 7.15 -8.93 -11.50
CA ARG A 165 6.98 -10.21 -12.21
C ARG A 165 5.58 -10.80 -12.00
N LYS A 166 5.10 -10.85 -10.74
CA LYS A 166 3.77 -11.38 -10.39
C LYS A 166 2.65 -10.55 -11.01
N LEU A 167 2.71 -9.24 -10.93
CA LEU A 167 1.72 -8.38 -11.57
C LEU A 167 1.71 -8.56 -13.10
N SER A 168 2.89 -8.65 -13.72
CA SER A 168 2.97 -8.87 -15.17
C SER A 168 2.41 -10.22 -15.60
N SER A 169 2.57 -11.28 -14.79
CA SER A 169 1.99 -12.62 -15.09
C SER A 169 0.46 -12.65 -14.99
N VAL A 170 -0.16 -11.76 -14.20
CA VAL A 170 -1.63 -11.58 -14.15
C VAL A 170 -2.17 -10.78 -15.34
N GLY A 171 -1.29 -10.04 -16.06
CA GLY A 171 -1.69 -9.22 -17.20
C GLY A 171 -1.60 -7.71 -16.96
N TYR A 172 -1.12 -7.27 -15.82
CA TYR A 172 -0.88 -5.86 -15.57
C TYR A 172 0.28 -5.30 -16.41
N ARG A 173 0.13 -4.06 -16.86
CA ARG A 173 1.24 -3.25 -17.38
C ARG A 173 1.78 -2.39 -16.26
N VAL A 174 2.93 -2.75 -15.70
CA VAL A 174 3.56 -1.95 -14.65
C VAL A 174 4.09 -0.65 -15.25
N ARG A 175 3.60 0.48 -14.73
CA ARG A 175 4.00 1.82 -15.15
C ARG A 175 5.13 2.36 -14.30
N ARG A 176 5.07 2.06 -13.02
CA ARG A 176 6.05 2.51 -12.06
C ARG A 176 6.25 1.48 -10.98
N ALA A 177 7.49 1.23 -10.60
CA ALA A 177 7.85 0.40 -9.46
C ALA A 177 9.06 1.04 -8.77
N THR A 178 8.92 1.40 -7.52
CA THR A 178 9.94 2.09 -6.73
C THR A 178 9.97 1.53 -5.32
N TYR A 179 11.06 1.76 -4.62
CA TYR A 179 11.04 1.68 -3.16
C TYR A 179 10.60 3.03 -2.60
N TRP A 180 10.17 3.05 -1.35
CA TRP A 180 9.90 4.25 -0.59
C TRP A 180 10.28 4.07 0.87
N ASN A 181 10.24 5.15 1.67
CA ASN A 181 10.90 5.27 2.96
C ASN A 181 12.41 4.98 2.83
N ALA A 182 13.02 5.59 1.80
CA ALA A 182 14.41 5.39 1.42
C ALA A 182 15.36 6.26 2.23
N ILE A 183 14.97 7.50 2.52
CA ILE A 183 15.81 8.44 3.30
C ILE A 183 16.05 7.89 4.70
N LEU A 184 15.02 7.29 5.32
CA LEU A 184 15.11 6.70 6.65
C LEU A 184 15.60 5.24 6.64
N PHE A 185 15.75 4.65 5.47
CA PHE A 185 16.13 3.23 5.32
C PHE A 185 17.42 2.85 6.08
N PRO A 186 18.53 3.63 6.03
CA PRO A 186 19.74 3.29 6.80
C PRO A 186 19.46 3.24 8.31
N VAL A 187 18.64 4.15 8.82
CA VAL A 187 18.25 4.18 10.24
C VAL A 187 17.39 2.97 10.58
N VAL A 188 16.42 2.63 9.72
CA VAL A 188 15.57 1.44 9.89
C VAL A 188 16.43 0.18 9.93
N VAL A 189 17.39 0.04 9.01
CA VAL A 189 18.32 -1.10 8.98
C VAL A 189 19.14 -1.17 10.27
N ALA A 190 19.75 -0.05 10.70
CA ALA A 190 20.54 -0.01 11.92
C ALA A 190 19.73 -0.41 13.15
N VAL A 191 18.53 0.15 13.32
CA VAL A 191 17.64 -0.19 14.44
C VAL A 191 17.25 -1.68 14.41
N ARG A 192 16.92 -2.24 13.23
CA ARG A 192 16.56 -3.66 13.10
C ARG A 192 17.72 -4.59 13.41
N LEU A 193 18.94 -4.25 13.00
CA LEU A 193 20.13 -5.05 13.29
C LEU A 193 20.45 -5.04 14.80
N LEU A 194 20.41 -3.86 15.43
CA LEU A 194 20.67 -3.73 16.87
C LEU A 194 19.61 -4.47 17.74
N ARG A 195 18.33 -4.41 17.32
CA ARG A 195 17.26 -5.12 18.05
C ARG A 195 17.38 -6.64 17.92
N ARG A 196 17.82 -7.19 16.77
CA ARG A 196 18.01 -8.63 16.59
C ARG A 196 18.99 -9.25 17.58
N GLU A 197 19.97 -8.52 18.04
CA GLU A 197 20.92 -8.99 19.05
C GLU A 197 20.28 -9.11 20.44
N ASN A 198 19.29 -8.25 20.73
CA ASN A 198 18.60 -8.22 22.03
C ASN A 198 17.36 -9.15 22.09
N GLU A 199 16.75 -9.48 20.96
CA GLU A 199 15.51 -10.30 20.87
C GLU A 199 15.76 -11.81 21.12
N LYS A 200 17.01 -12.27 21.15
CA LYS A 200 17.34 -13.67 21.43
C LYS A 200 17.03 -14.08 22.89
N ASP A 201 16.83 -13.12 23.78
CA ASP A 201 16.67 -13.33 25.21
C ASP A 201 15.26 -13.01 25.77
N LEU A 202 14.33 -12.49 24.96
CA LEU A 202 13.01 -12.12 25.46
C LEU A 202 11.88 -12.79 24.64
N GLN A 203 11.21 -13.76 25.25
CA GLN A 203 9.86 -14.22 24.90
C GLN A 203 8.83 -13.14 25.29
N SER A 204 8.82 -12.00 24.62
CA SER A 204 7.79 -10.97 24.83
C SER A 204 6.68 -11.13 23.80
N ALA A 205 5.43 -10.90 24.22
CA ALA A 205 4.28 -10.87 23.33
C ALA A 205 4.55 -9.87 22.20
N ALA A 206 4.31 -10.27 20.95
CA ALA A 206 4.50 -9.42 19.79
C ALA A 206 3.72 -8.12 19.96
N ARG A 207 4.40 -6.98 20.00
CA ARG A 207 3.80 -5.65 20.11
C ARG A 207 4.09 -4.83 18.87
N SER A 208 3.10 -4.05 18.47
CA SER A 208 3.27 -3.09 17.40
C SER A 208 4.25 -1.98 17.79
N ASP A 209 5.17 -1.64 16.89
CA ASP A 209 6.06 -0.48 17.02
C ASP A 209 5.36 0.86 16.72
N ILE A 210 4.04 0.86 16.55
CA ILE A 210 3.26 2.07 16.22
C ILE A 210 3.16 2.95 17.48
N VAL A 211 4.13 3.82 17.62
CA VAL A 211 4.14 4.88 18.64
C VAL A 211 4.31 6.21 17.93
N VAL A 212 3.38 7.13 18.13
CA VAL A 212 3.52 8.49 17.59
C VAL A 212 4.70 9.17 18.27
N PRO A 213 5.77 9.53 17.54
CA PRO A 213 6.91 10.21 18.14
C PRO A 213 6.54 11.58 18.71
N PRO A 214 7.33 12.15 19.65
CA PRO A 214 7.15 13.51 20.11
C PRO A 214 7.03 14.50 18.93
N GLY A 215 6.20 15.53 19.09
CA GLY A 215 5.84 16.46 18.01
C GLY A 215 6.99 16.94 17.13
N PRO A 216 8.14 17.43 17.68
CA PRO A 216 9.28 17.86 16.86
C PRO A 216 9.90 16.75 16.04
N VAL A 217 10.02 15.53 16.60
CA VAL A 217 10.56 14.36 15.91
C VAL A 217 9.61 13.92 14.81
N ASN A 218 8.31 13.82 15.09
CA ASN A 218 7.30 13.47 14.10
C ASN A 218 7.24 14.48 12.94
N ALA A 219 7.41 15.78 13.25
CA ALA A 219 7.46 16.84 12.24
C ALA A 219 8.71 16.71 11.34
N LEU A 220 9.89 16.44 11.92
CA LEU A 220 11.12 16.19 11.17
C LEU A 220 10.97 14.99 10.24
N LEU A 221 10.48 13.85 10.77
CA LEU A 221 10.26 12.64 9.98
C LEU A 221 9.24 12.88 8.86
N SER A 222 8.16 13.63 9.14
CA SER A 222 7.19 14.02 8.10
C SER A 222 7.84 14.91 7.03
N GLY A 223 8.72 15.83 7.41
CA GLY A 223 9.47 16.67 6.47
C GLY A 223 10.37 15.84 5.54
N LEU A 224 11.07 14.84 6.07
CA LEU A 224 11.88 13.92 5.27
C LEU A 224 11.00 13.11 4.29
N MET A 225 9.82 12.69 4.71
CA MET A 225 8.87 12.01 3.82
C MET A 225 8.33 12.94 2.72
N HIS A 226 8.11 14.22 2.99
CA HIS A 226 7.73 15.19 1.96
C HIS A 226 8.85 15.39 0.93
N LEU A 227 10.11 15.47 1.38
CA LEU A 227 11.26 15.52 0.48
C LEU A 227 11.31 14.27 -0.41
N GLU A 228 11.10 13.09 0.16
CA GLU A 228 11.07 11.85 -0.60
C GLU A 228 9.92 11.83 -1.63
N GLN A 229 8.74 12.29 -1.27
CA GLN A 229 7.60 12.43 -2.20
C GLN A 229 7.93 13.38 -3.36
N PHE A 230 8.65 14.47 -3.08
CA PHE A 230 9.13 15.37 -4.14
C PHE A 230 10.08 14.65 -5.10
N LEU A 231 11.07 13.92 -4.58
CA LEU A 231 11.98 13.11 -5.41
C LEU A 231 11.24 12.04 -6.22
N LEU A 232 10.24 11.40 -5.62
CA LEU A 232 9.41 10.40 -6.29
C LEU A 232 8.58 10.96 -7.45
N ARG A 233 8.44 12.26 -7.62
CA ARG A 233 7.83 12.84 -8.85
C ARG A 233 8.70 12.60 -10.08
N TYR A 234 10.02 12.52 -9.91
CA TYR A 234 10.99 12.52 -11.00
C TYR A 234 11.72 11.18 -11.15
N VAL A 235 12.04 10.52 -10.05
CA VAL A 235 12.87 9.32 -10.05
C VAL A 235 12.25 8.16 -9.29
N ASN A 236 12.70 6.93 -9.61
CA ASN A 236 12.43 5.75 -8.80
C ASN A 236 13.60 5.53 -7.85
N LEU A 237 13.29 5.30 -6.58
CA LEU A 237 14.31 5.06 -5.56
C LEU A 237 14.79 3.60 -5.63
N PRO A 238 16.10 3.36 -5.51
CA PRO A 238 16.67 2.02 -5.69
C PRO A 238 16.54 1.12 -4.45
N PHE A 239 16.29 1.69 -3.28
CA PHE A 239 16.14 1.00 -1.98
C PHE A 239 15.10 1.73 -1.12
N GLY A 240 14.66 1.08 -0.03
CA GLY A 240 13.68 1.59 0.93
C GLY A 240 13.03 0.45 1.71
N SER A 241 12.33 0.75 2.80
CA SER A 241 11.71 -0.27 3.65
C SER A 241 10.39 -0.82 3.10
N SER A 242 9.86 -0.20 2.05
CA SER A 242 8.62 -0.62 1.37
C SER A 242 8.74 -0.47 -0.15
N VAL A 243 7.98 -1.29 -0.88
CA VAL A 243 7.83 -1.23 -2.34
C VAL A 243 6.53 -0.54 -2.68
N ALA A 244 6.54 0.43 -3.59
CA ALA A 244 5.34 1.00 -4.18
C ALA A 244 5.29 0.73 -5.68
N VAL A 245 4.12 0.30 -6.16
CA VAL A 245 3.90 -0.02 -7.57
C VAL A 245 2.63 0.66 -8.08
N VAL A 246 2.73 1.26 -9.26
CA VAL A 246 1.57 1.67 -10.06
C VAL A 246 1.51 0.80 -11.30
N ALA A 247 0.41 0.09 -11.47
CA ALA A 247 0.15 -0.77 -12.61
C ALA A 247 -1.18 -0.43 -13.27
N LEU A 248 -1.32 -0.75 -14.54
CA LEU A 248 -2.53 -0.52 -15.35
C LEU A 248 -3.12 -1.85 -15.77
N LYS A 249 -4.44 -1.95 -15.79
CA LYS A 249 -5.14 -2.95 -16.57
C LYS A 249 -5.17 -2.46 -18.03
N PRO A 250 -4.55 -3.17 -19.00
CA PRO A 250 -4.57 -2.74 -20.40
C PRO A 250 -5.98 -2.59 -20.93
N ARG A 251 -6.17 -1.71 -21.90
CA ARG A 251 -7.41 -1.67 -22.69
C ARG A 251 -7.40 -2.81 -23.70
N THR A 252 -8.55 -3.34 -24.02
CA THR A 252 -8.71 -4.51 -24.90
C THR A 252 -8.08 -4.32 -26.28
N ASP A 253 -8.07 -3.10 -26.79
CA ASP A 253 -7.46 -2.70 -28.05
C ASP A 253 -5.92 -2.56 -28.00
N GLU A 254 -5.32 -2.42 -26.84
CA GLU A 254 -3.86 -2.42 -26.66
C GLU A 254 -3.24 -3.83 -26.56
N SER A 255 -4.05 -4.86 -26.24
CA SER A 255 -3.59 -6.24 -26.10
C SER A 255 -3.29 -6.93 -27.44
N VAL A 256 -3.71 -6.36 -28.58
CA VAL A 256 -3.58 -6.93 -29.92
C VAL A 256 -2.35 -6.40 -30.69
N ARG A 257 -1.57 -5.47 -30.17
CA ARG A 257 -0.34 -5.04 -30.85
C ARG A 257 0.85 -5.93 -30.41
N PRO A 258 1.27 -6.90 -31.27
CA PRO A 258 2.56 -7.59 -31.03
C PRO A 258 3.65 -6.54 -31.11
N GLY A 259 4.62 -6.64 -30.20
CA GLY A 259 5.69 -5.67 -30.03
C GLY A 259 6.32 -5.20 -31.32
N SER A 260 6.22 -3.91 -31.59
CA SER A 260 7.06 -3.24 -32.57
C SER A 260 8.49 -3.27 -32.02
N GLY A 261 9.24 -4.28 -32.48
CA GLY A 261 10.68 -4.38 -32.24
C GLY A 261 11.34 -3.08 -32.69
N ARG A 262 11.91 -2.34 -31.72
CA ARG A 262 12.90 -1.32 -32.05
C ARG A 262 14.08 -2.05 -32.68
N ARG A 263 14.19 -1.97 -34.00
CA ARG A 263 15.46 -2.18 -34.68
C ARG A 263 16.47 -1.20 -34.08
N GLN A 264 17.44 -1.71 -33.36
CA GLN A 264 18.69 -1.01 -33.15
C GLN A 264 19.34 -0.86 -34.53
N LEU A 265 19.48 0.36 -34.98
CA LEU A 265 20.42 0.73 -36.04
C LEU A 265 21.72 1.12 -35.37
N ALA A 266 22.76 0.58 -35.95
CA ALA A 266 24.20 0.65 -35.71
C ALA A 266 24.74 1.97 -35.13
#